data_fd29583fc87bd85762eb2fd64f820e9e
#
_entry.id   fd29583fc87bd85762eb2fd64f820e9e
#
_cell.length_a   1.000
_cell.length_b   1.000
_cell.length_c   1.000
_cell.angle_alpha   90.00
_cell.angle_beta   90.00
_cell.angle_gamma   90.00
#
_symmetry.space_group_name_H-M   'P 1'
#
loop_
_entity.id
_entity.type
_entity.pdbx_description
1 polymer ?
#
loop_
_entity_poly.entity_id
_entity_poly.type
_entity_poly.pdbx_seq_one_letter_code
_entity_poly.pdbx_strand_id
1 'polypeptide(L)'
;AAEIDRTEQYPWENVELLTKQGFMGMTVPEEYGGPGMSYLDVVLVIEEIAKACGVSARIVVEANMGAVGAVMKFGSDEQKKLAAEHVLSGDKPAICITEPGAGSAATEMTTRADRKGDRYIINGTKHWITGGGVSKFHLIFARVFENDEPQGIAGFIALRGTKGLIIGTREPAMGLRGIPETQIIFEDLEVPQEMVLIPPEGLRHGFAGLMNAYNGQRVGAGTVALGIATGAYELALEYSQQREQFGRPICEFQGLQWMLVDMHTQLEAARLLLHKAASSGKSGTRNSGQVAPDVPGFPDMLEAAQAKIFASETAIKVTNDALQIFGSAGYSRNLPLERMARDARMFTIGGGTAQILRTVVASVLLDRKLPQTRDGHFKLSQSEKK
;
A
#
# COMPACT_ATOMS: atom_id res chain seq x y z
N ALA A 1 10.39 11.05 13.76
CA ALA A 1 9.01 10.52 13.80
C ALA A 1 8.12 11.34 14.76
N ALA A 2 8.54 11.65 15.98
CA ALA A 2 7.75 12.43 16.94
C ALA A 2 7.39 13.84 16.40
N GLU A 3 8.34 14.53 15.80
CA GLU A 3 8.14 15.85 15.20
C GLU A 3 7.15 15.79 14.03
N ILE A 4 7.28 14.78 13.18
CA ILE A 4 6.37 14.52 12.04
C ILE A 4 4.93 14.31 12.53
N ASP A 5 4.73 13.49 13.57
CA ASP A 5 3.41 13.25 14.17
C ASP A 5 2.81 14.52 14.81
N ARG A 6 3.67 15.34 15.46
CA ARG A 6 3.26 16.57 16.13
C ARG A 6 2.88 17.68 15.15
N THR A 7 3.66 17.86 14.10
CA THR A 7 3.45 18.93 13.10
C THR A 7 2.53 18.56 11.99
N GLU A 8 2.32 17.25 11.77
CA GLU A 8 1.57 16.68 10.65
C GLU A 8 2.12 17.10 9.27
N GLN A 9 3.38 17.54 9.23
CA GLN A 9 4.04 17.96 8.00
C GLN A 9 4.67 16.76 7.27
N TYR A 10 4.63 16.80 5.95
CA TYR A 10 5.31 15.80 5.13
C TYR A 10 6.83 15.95 5.29
N PRO A 11 7.55 14.85 5.58
CA PRO A 11 8.94 14.90 6.01
C PRO A 11 9.91 15.01 4.82
N TRP A 12 9.99 16.14 4.18
CA TRP A 12 10.85 16.35 3.01
C TRP A 12 12.33 16.04 3.27
N GLU A 13 12.85 16.37 4.46
CA GLU A 13 14.22 16.04 4.86
C GLU A 13 14.46 14.52 4.86
N ASN A 14 13.50 13.74 5.35
CA ASN A 14 13.60 12.28 5.31
C ASN A 14 13.55 11.77 3.86
N VAL A 15 12.73 12.37 3.01
CA VAL A 15 12.66 12.02 1.59
C VAL A 15 13.99 12.27 0.89
N GLU A 16 14.63 13.40 1.15
CA GLU A 16 15.97 13.71 0.61
C GLU A 16 17.01 12.68 1.06
N LEU A 17 17.01 12.30 2.35
CA LEU A 17 17.88 11.26 2.88
C LEU A 17 17.62 9.89 2.24
N LEU A 18 16.35 9.48 2.14
CA LEU A 18 15.94 8.22 1.51
C LEU A 18 16.34 8.17 0.04
N THR A 19 16.19 9.28 -0.68
CA THR A 19 16.61 9.43 -2.08
C THR A 19 18.13 9.30 -2.21
N LYS A 20 18.88 10.00 -1.37
CA LYS A 20 20.34 9.95 -1.36
C LYS A 20 20.89 8.56 -1.04
N GLN A 21 20.19 7.80 -0.20
CA GLN A 21 20.56 6.42 0.14
C GLN A 21 20.09 5.39 -0.89
N GLY A 22 19.40 5.80 -1.95
CA GLY A 22 18.91 4.90 -2.99
C GLY A 22 17.67 4.07 -2.60
N PHE A 23 16.90 4.47 -1.57
CA PHE A 23 15.71 3.76 -1.14
C PHE A 23 14.44 4.16 -1.91
N MET A 24 14.51 5.22 -2.70
CA MET A 24 13.44 5.63 -3.61
C MET A 24 13.70 4.97 -4.97
N GLY A 25 12.76 4.14 -5.43
CA GLY A 25 12.88 3.45 -6.74
C GLY A 25 13.79 2.21 -6.77
N MET A 26 13.97 1.51 -5.64
CA MET A 26 14.75 0.27 -5.56
C MET A 26 14.30 -0.80 -6.58
N THR A 27 13.01 -0.88 -6.88
CA THR A 27 12.44 -1.83 -7.83
C THR A 27 12.46 -1.36 -9.28
N VAL A 28 12.89 -0.14 -9.54
CA VAL A 28 13.02 0.39 -10.91
C VAL A 28 14.13 -0.39 -11.62
N PRO A 29 13.87 -0.95 -12.83
CA PRO A 29 14.89 -1.69 -13.59
C PRO A 29 16.11 -0.84 -13.94
N GLU A 30 17.27 -1.49 -14.12
CA GLU A 30 18.54 -0.84 -14.47
C GLU A 30 18.43 -0.05 -15.78
N GLU A 31 17.69 -0.55 -16.76
CA GLU A 31 17.46 0.13 -18.04
C GLU A 31 16.77 1.50 -17.92
N TYR A 32 16.09 1.74 -16.79
CA TYR A 32 15.46 3.03 -16.45
C TYR A 32 16.20 3.78 -15.33
N GLY A 33 17.43 3.35 -14.99
CA GLY A 33 18.31 4.03 -14.04
C GLY A 33 18.13 3.63 -12.58
N GLY A 34 17.31 2.64 -12.28
CA GLY A 34 17.14 2.08 -10.93
C GLY A 34 18.10 0.91 -10.66
N PRO A 35 18.15 0.39 -9.43
CA PRO A 35 19.00 -0.76 -9.08
C PRO A 35 18.36 -2.14 -9.37
N GLY A 36 17.11 -2.23 -9.80
CA GLY A 36 16.45 -3.48 -10.15
C GLY A 36 16.28 -4.48 -9.01
N MET A 37 16.15 -4.01 -7.77
CA MET A 37 16.07 -4.85 -6.57
C MET A 37 14.74 -5.62 -6.50
N SER A 38 14.78 -6.77 -5.84
CA SER A 38 13.61 -7.60 -5.61
C SER A 38 12.65 -7.00 -4.55
N TYR A 39 11.39 -7.49 -4.53
CA TYR A 39 10.46 -7.12 -3.47
C TYR A 39 10.94 -7.55 -2.08
N LEU A 40 11.74 -8.62 -1.98
CA LEU A 40 12.32 -9.05 -0.71
C LEU A 40 13.34 -8.03 -0.19
N ASP A 41 14.21 -7.50 -1.05
CA ASP A 41 15.18 -6.48 -0.65
C ASP A 41 14.47 -5.23 -0.13
N VAL A 42 13.42 -4.81 -0.81
CA VAL A 42 12.60 -3.65 -0.40
C VAL A 42 11.92 -3.90 0.94
N VAL A 43 11.39 -5.09 1.18
CA VAL A 43 10.74 -5.49 2.43
C VAL A 43 11.70 -5.40 3.62
N LEU A 44 12.94 -5.86 3.44
CA LEU A 44 13.97 -5.78 4.50
C LEU A 44 14.26 -4.32 4.89
N VAL A 45 14.38 -3.43 3.92
CA VAL A 45 14.60 -2.00 4.16
C VAL A 45 13.40 -1.34 4.84
N ILE A 46 12.19 -1.65 4.37
CA ILE A 46 10.95 -1.08 4.92
C ILE A 46 10.78 -1.47 6.39
N GLU A 47 11.05 -2.73 6.77
CA GLU A 47 10.92 -3.18 8.14
C GLU A 47 11.81 -2.38 9.09
N GLU A 48 13.09 -2.19 8.74
CA GLU A 48 14.03 -1.47 9.58
C GLU A 48 13.66 0.03 9.71
N ILE A 49 13.27 0.69 8.63
CA ILE A 49 12.83 2.10 8.70
C ILE A 49 11.56 2.22 9.55
N ALA A 50 10.63 1.27 9.43
CA ALA A 50 9.36 1.31 10.14
C ALA A 50 9.48 1.17 11.66
N LYS A 51 10.51 0.50 12.17
CA LYS A 51 10.82 0.45 13.61
C LYS A 51 10.92 1.84 14.24
N ALA A 52 11.49 2.78 13.50
CA ALA A 52 11.68 4.17 13.95
C ALA A 52 10.55 5.11 13.48
N CYS A 53 10.12 4.97 12.21
CA CYS A 53 9.19 5.90 11.58
C CYS A 53 8.30 5.24 10.52
N GLY A 54 7.05 4.96 10.88
CA GLY A 54 6.05 4.40 9.97
C GLY A 54 5.77 5.29 8.76
N VAL A 55 5.82 6.61 8.90
CA VAL A 55 5.64 7.58 7.81
C VAL A 55 6.74 7.43 6.76
N SER A 56 8.02 7.42 7.15
CA SER A 56 9.14 7.27 6.22
C SER A 56 9.13 5.91 5.53
N ALA A 57 8.83 4.85 6.26
CA ALA A 57 8.67 3.51 5.70
C ALA A 57 7.52 3.44 4.68
N ARG A 58 6.39 4.11 4.96
CA ARG A 58 5.26 4.19 4.03
C ARG A 58 5.65 4.93 2.74
N ILE A 59 6.45 5.98 2.81
CA ILE A 59 6.98 6.69 1.64
C ILE A 59 7.81 5.73 0.78
N VAL A 60 8.69 4.93 1.38
CA VAL A 60 9.48 3.91 0.66
C VAL A 60 8.58 2.86 -0.02
N VAL A 61 7.50 2.42 0.64
CA VAL A 61 6.51 1.52 0.00
C VAL A 61 5.94 2.14 -1.27
N GLU A 62 5.46 3.39 -1.19
CA GLU A 62 4.82 4.06 -2.34
C GLU A 62 5.81 4.34 -3.49
N ALA A 63 7.09 4.53 -3.18
CA ALA A 63 8.14 4.77 -4.16
C ALA A 63 8.68 3.49 -4.83
N ASN A 64 8.29 2.30 -4.34
CA ASN A 64 8.82 1.03 -4.84
C ASN A 64 7.74 0.05 -5.31
N MET A 65 6.50 0.24 -4.90
CA MET A 65 5.41 -0.72 -5.09
C MET A 65 4.16 -0.02 -5.63
N GLY A 66 3.11 -0.77 -5.85
CA GLY A 66 1.83 -0.21 -6.25
C GLY A 66 1.87 0.47 -7.63
N ALA A 67 1.83 1.81 -7.69
CA ALA A 67 1.84 2.55 -8.95
C ALA A 67 3.12 2.29 -9.75
N VAL A 68 4.28 2.33 -9.08
CA VAL A 68 5.58 2.04 -9.72
C VAL A 68 5.56 0.66 -10.35
N GLY A 69 5.19 -0.37 -9.60
CA GLY A 69 5.10 -1.74 -10.10
C GLY A 69 4.13 -1.87 -11.29
N ALA A 70 2.97 -1.23 -11.23
CA ALA A 70 2.00 -1.25 -12.32
C ALA A 70 2.55 -0.62 -13.59
N VAL A 71 3.19 0.56 -13.49
CA VAL A 71 3.78 1.25 -14.65
C VAL A 71 4.97 0.48 -15.21
N MET A 72 5.88 -0.01 -14.35
CA MET A 72 7.05 -0.79 -14.81
C MET A 72 6.64 -2.09 -15.51
N LYS A 73 5.49 -2.69 -15.15
CA LYS A 73 5.01 -3.93 -15.76
C LYS A 73 4.20 -3.72 -17.03
N PHE A 74 3.32 -2.73 -17.04
CA PHE A 74 2.30 -2.56 -18.09
C PHE A 74 2.47 -1.29 -18.92
N GLY A 75 3.36 -0.39 -18.52
CA GLY A 75 3.57 0.88 -19.20
C GLY A 75 4.35 0.76 -20.52
N SER A 76 4.20 1.76 -21.37
CA SER A 76 5.13 1.99 -22.49
C SER A 76 6.50 2.43 -21.96
N ASP A 77 7.52 2.41 -22.83
CA ASP A 77 8.85 2.89 -22.46
C ASP A 77 8.84 4.34 -21.97
N GLU A 78 8.04 5.20 -22.58
CA GLU A 78 7.89 6.60 -22.19
C GLU A 78 7.24 6.72 -20.79
N GLN A 79 6.19 5.94 -20.53
CA GLN A 79 5.55 5.91 -19.22
C GLN A 79 6.51 5.40 -18.13
N LYS A 80 7.31 4.36 -18.42
CA LYS A 80 8.30 3.81 -17.50
C LYS A 80 9.42 4.81 -17.21
N LYS A 81 9.98 5.47 -18.25
CA LYS A 81 10.97 6.54 -18.08
C LYS A 81 10.45 7.68 -17.23
N LEU A 82 9.23 8.14 -17.50
CA LEU A 82 8.59 9.20 -16.72
C LEU A 82 8.43 8.80 -15.24
N ALA A 83 7.94 7.60 -14.97
CA ALA A 83 7.77 7.11 -13.60
C ALA A 83 9.11 6.96 -12.88
N ALA A 84 10.14 6.42 -13.56
CA ALA A 84 11.49 6.26 -13.03
C ALA A 84 12.10 7.61 -12.67
N GLU A 85 12.04 8.60 -13.57
CA GLU A 85 12.55 9.96 -13.33
C GLU A 85 11.95 10.57 -12.06
N HIS A 86 10.62 10.51 -11.92
CA HIS A 86 9.94 11.05 -10.75
C HIS A 86 10.35 10.33 -9.46
N VAL A 87 10.35 9.00 -9.47
CA VAL A 87 10.61 8.21 -8.26
C VAL A 87 12.06 8.32 -7.82
N LEU A 88 13.01 8.20 -8.74
CA LEU A 88 14.44 8.31 -8.46
C LEU A 88 14.85 9.73 -8.01
N SER A 89 14.05 10.75 -8.36
CA SER A 89 14.20 12.12 -7.84
C SER A 89 13.49 12.38 -6.50
N GLY A 90 12.91 11.35 -5.88
CA GLY A 90 12.31 11.44 -4.54
C GLY A 90 10.80 11.62 -4.54
N ASP A 91 10.10 11.54 -5.69
CA ASP A 91 8.64 11.50 -5.67
C ASP A 91 8.13 10.11 -5.23
N LYS A 92 6.99 10.10 -4.59
CA LYS A 92 6.23 8.87 -4.35
C LYS A 92 4.90 8.97 -5.11
N PRO A 93 4.66 8.12 -6.10
CA PRO A 93 3.42 8.17 -6.87
C PRO A 93 2.18 7.99 -6.02
N ALA A 94 1.13 8.75 -6.29
CA ALA A 94 -0.18 8.57 -5.66
C ALA A 94 -1.05 7.63 -6.48
N ILE A 95 -1.68 6.65 -5.83
CA ILE A 95 -2.66 5.76 -6.45
C ILE A 95 -4.07 6.26 -6.13
N CYS A 96 -4.84 6.60 -7.15
CA CYS A 96 -6.17 7.16 -7.01
C CYS A 96 -7.24 6.11 -7.39
N ILE A 97 -7.64 5.25 -6.43
CA ILE A 97 -8.66 4.19 -6.62
C ILE A 97 -9.94 4.54 -5.87
N THR A 98 -9.83 4.71 -4.55
CA THR A 98 -10.96 4.87 -3.62
C THR A 98 -11.77 6.12 -3.90
N GLU A 99 -13.08 6.03 -3.81
CA GLU A 99 -14.04 7.15 -3.93
C GLU A 99 -14.88 7.27 -2.66
N PRO A 100 -15.56 8.40 -2.42
CA PRO A 100 -16.46 8.54 -1.28
C PRO A 100 -17.51 7.42 -1.20
N GLY A 101 -18.02 6.95 -2.33
CA GLY A 101 -19.02 5.87 -2.44
C GLY A 101 -18.45 4.48 -2.75
N ALA A 102 -17.15 4.34 -3.03
CA ALA A 102 -16.53 3.09 -3.47
C ALA A 102 -15.18 2.85 -2.80
N GLY A 103 -15.20 2.34 -1.58
CA GLY A 103 -14.03 1.89 -0.84
C GLY A 103 -13.75 0.41 -1.06
N SER A 104 -14.37 -0.48 -0.26
CA SER A 104 -14.24 -1.94 -0.40
C SER A 104 -14.82 -2.45 -1.73
N ALA A 105 -15.85 -1.81 -2.26
CA ALA A 105 -16.44 -2.09 -3.57
C ALA A 105 -15.75 -1.26 -4.67
N ALA A 106 -14.42 -1.37 -4.79
CA ALA A 106 -13.62 -0.53 -5.71
C ALA A 106 -14.06 -0.67 -7.20
N THR A 107 -14.64 -1.80 -7.58
CA THR A 107 -15.19 -2.00 -8.92
C THR A 107 -16.46 -1.17 -9.20
N GLU A 108 -17.07 -0.58 -8.17
CA GLU A 108 -18.25 0.28 -8.30
C GLU A 108 -17.87 1.77 -8.41
N MET A 109 -16.60 2.06 -8.68
CA MET A 109 -16.15 3.44 -8.89
C MET A 109 -16.96 4.15 -9.98
N THR A 110 -17.22 5.42 -9.74
CA THR A 110 -18.02 6.30 -10.62
C THR A 110 -17.19 7.31 -11.40
N THR A 111 -15.91 7.52 -11.03
CA THR A 111 -14.99 8.35 -11.81
C THR A 111 -14.97 7.87 -13.24
N ARG A 112 -15.32 8.78 -14.15
CA ARG A 112 -15.58 8.52 -15.57
C ARG A 112 -14.46 9.08 -16.43
N ALA A 113 -14.03 8.33 -17.44
CA ALA A 113 -13.08 8.72 -18.46
C ALA A 113 -13.74 8.56 -19.83
N ASP A 114 -14.18 9.64 -20.44
CA ASP A 114 -14.79 9.65 -21.75
C ASP A 114 -13.74 9.76 -22.85
N ARG A 115 -13.72 8.79 -23.77
CA ARG A 115 -12.81 8.83 -24.91
C ARG A 115 -13.26 9.91 -25.92
N LYS A 116 -12.33 10.81 -26.27
CA LYS A 116 -12.54 11.89 -27.25
C LYS A 116 -11.36 11.89 -28.25
N GLY A 117 -11.47 11.05 -29.28
CA GLY A 117 -10.40 10.87 -30.27
C GLY A 117 -9.13 10.27 -29.64
N ASP A 118 -8.06 11.03 -29.58
CA ASP A 118 -6.73 10.68 -29.08
C ASP A 118 -6.51 10.99 -27.58
N ARG A 119 -7.57 11.34 -26.85
CA ARG A 119 -7.51 11.71 -25.43
C ARG A 119 -8.72 11.21 -24.66
N TYR A 120 -8.62 11.31 -23.34
CA TYR A 120 -9.71 11.01 -22.42
C TYR A 120 -10.01 12.23 -21.54
N ILE A 121 -11.29 12.49 -21.32
CA ILE A 121 -11.77 13.54 -20.41
C ILE A 121 -12.24 12.85 -19.13
N ILE A 122 -11.56 13.13 -18.02
CA ILE A 122 -11.83 12.49 -16.74
C ILE A 122 -12.59 13.45 -15.83
N ASN A 123 -13.71 12.96 -15.30
CA ASN A 123 -14.55 13.64 -14.32
C ASN A 123 -14.84 12.69 -13.14
N GLY A 124 -14.77 13.23 -11.92
CA GLY A 124 -15.06 12.47 -10.71
C GLY A 124 -14.25 12.90 -9.50
N THR A 125 -14.34 12.11 -8.44
CA THR A 125 -13.67 12.43 -7.17
C THR A 125 -13.10 11.16 -6.56
N LYS A 126 -11.82 11.22 -6.21
CA LYS A 126 -11.13 10.19 -5.42
C LYS A 126 -10.94 10.69 -4.00
N HIS A 127 -10.94 9.75 -3.04
CA HIS A 127 -10.84 10.06 -1.62
C HIS A 127 -9.87 9.11 -0.91
N TRP A 128 -9.30 9.54 0.21
CA TRP A 128 -8.27 8.79 0.93
C TRP A 128 -7.05 8.49 0.06
N ILE A 129 -6.61 9.49 -0.71
CA ILE A 129 -5.47 9.33 -1.59
C ILE A 129 -4.21 9.68 -0.83
N THR A 130 -3.44 8.63 -0.53
CA THR A 130 -2.16 8.72 0.20
C THR A 130 -1.14 9.53 -0.59
N GLY A 131 -0.70 10.64 -0.02
CA GLY A 131 0.25 11.56 -0.65
C GLY A 131 -0.39 12.51 -1.65
N GLY A 132 -1.71 12.54 -1.78
CA GLY A 132 -2.38 13.59 -2.53
C GLY A 132 -1.95 14.98 -2.04
N GLY A 133 -1.60 15.86 -2.95
CA GLY A 133 -1.06 17.18 -2.64
C GLY A 133 0.46 17.26 -2.48
N VAL A 134 1.17 16.15 -2.22
CA VAL A 134 2.64 16.11 -2.21
C VAL A 134 3.22 15.35 -3.41
N SER A 135 2.58 14.27 -3.84
CA SER A 135 2.99 13.51 -5.02
C SER A 135 2.89 14.34 -6.29
N LYS A 136 3.87 14.21 -7.16
CA LYS A 136 3.86 14.82 -8.50
C LYS A 136 3.16 13.90 -9.51
N PHE A 137 3.40 12.61 -9.41
CA PHE A 137 2.87 11.57 -10.30
C PHE A 137 1.61 10.94 -9.69
N HIS A 138 0.51 10.87 -10.46
CA HIS A 138 -0.74 10.24 -10.07
C HIS A 138 -1.11 9.13 -11.05
N LEU A 139 -1.40 7.93 -10.54
CA LEU A 139 -2.03 6.85 -11.28
C LEU A 139 -3.51 6.80 -10.91
N ILE A 140 -4.36 7.24 -11.82
CA ILE A 140 -5.79 7.42 -11.60
C ILE A 140 -6.55 6.24 -12.23
N PHE A 141 -7.40 5.58 -11.45
CA PHE A 141 -8.28 4.53 -11.95
C PHE A 141 -9.64 5.12 -12.27
N ALA A 142 -10.10 4.96 -13.52
CA ALA A 142 -11.40 5.45 -13.96
C ALA A 142 -12.09 4.47 -14.89
N ARG A 143 -13.40 4.54 -14.91
CA ARG A 143 -14.25 3.77 -15.82
C ARG A 143 -14.25 4.44 -17.19
N VAL A 144 -13.81 3.70 -18.17
CA VAL A 144 -13.72 4.15 -19.57
C VAL A 144 -15.09 4.06 -20.23
N PHE A 145 -15.47 5.12 -20.93
CA PHE A 145 -16.66 5.18 -21.80
C PHE A 145 -16.26 5.54 -23.23
N GLU A 146 -16.92 4.89 -24.18
CA GLU A 146 -16.85 5.20 -25.59
C GLU A 146 -18.26 5.24 -26.14
N ASN A 147 -18.69 6.38 -26.70
CA ASN A 147 -20.07 6.62 -27.14
C ASN A 147 -21.12 6.32 -26.05
N ASP A 148 -20.83 6.75 -24.81
CA ASP A 148 -21.63 6.49 -23.60
C ASP A 148 -21.75 5.01 -23.14
N GLU A 149 -21.06 4.08 -23.82
CA GLU A 149 -21.03 2.67 -23.44
C GLU A 149 -19.80 2.37 -22.59
N PRO A 150 -19.95 1.67 -21.42
CA PRO A 150 -18.84 1.34 -20.54
C PRO A 150 -17.97 0.26 -21.15
N GLN A 151 -16.67 0.50 -21.25
CA GLN A 151 -15.67 -0.41 -21.82
C GLN A 151 -14.87 -1.19 -20.78
N GLY A 152 -14.80 -0.71 -19.53
CA GLY A 152 -14.01 -1.29 -18.45
C GLY A 152 -13.33 -0.23 -17.59
N ILE A 153 -12.26 -0.60 -16.90
CA ILE A 153 -11.50 0.31 -16.04
C ILE A 153 -10.05 0.31 -16.52
N ALA A 154 -9.45 1.50 -16.66
CA ALA A 154 -8.04 1.71 -16.97
C ALA A 154 -7.33 2.54 -15.90
N GLY A 155 -6.00 2.53 -15.94
CA GLY A 155 -5.15 3.48 -15.23
C GLY A 155 -4.82 4.67 -16.12
N PHE A 156 -4.80 5.86 -15.56
CA PHE A 156 -4.46 7.11 -16.26
C PHE A 156 -3.33 7.80 -15.50
N ILE A 157 -2.27 8.16 -16.21
CA ILE A 157 -1.14 8.86 -15.64
C ILE A 157 -1.37 10.36 -15.83
N ALA A 158 -1.35 11.12 -14.72
CA ALA A 158 -1.40 12.56 -14.74
C ALA A 158 -0.42 13.17 -13.74
N LEU A 159 0.18 14.28 -14.08
CA LEU A 159 1.10 15.00 -13.20
C LEU A 159 0.36 16.09 -12.43
N ARG A 160 0.83 16.37 -11.20
CA ARG A 160 0.32 17.49 -10.42
C ARG A 160 0.50 18.78 -11.18
N GLY A 161 -0.55 19.62 -11.20
CA GLY A 161 -0.58 20.87 -11.96
C GLY A 161 -1.20 20.73 -13.34
N THR A 162 -1.52 19.53 -13.82
CA THR A 162 -2.33 19.35 -15.01
C THR A 162 -3.70 20.00 -14.79
N LYS A 163 -4.16 20.79 -15.77
CA LYS A 163 -5.47 21.45 -15.69
C LYS A 163 -6.57 20.41 -15.51
N GLY A 164 -7.46 20.65 -14.55
CA GLY A 164 -8.54 19.73 -14.20
C GLY A 164 -8.19 18.72 -13.12
N LEU A 165 -6.91 18.60 -12.67
CA LEU A 165 -6.51 17.85 -11.48
C LEU A 165 -6.45 18.80 -10.29
N ILE A 166 -7.40 18.67 -9.36
CA ILE A 166 -7.57 19.56 -8.22
C ILE A 166 -7.30 18.79 -6.94
N ILE A 167 -6.42 19.32 -6.08
CA ILE A 167 -6.17 18.79 -4.74
C ILE A 167 -7.25 19.36 -3.81
N GLY A 168 -8.08 18.47 -3.27
CA GLY A 168 -9.15 18.81 -2.36
C GLY A 168 -8.73 18.79 -0.89
N THR A 169 -9.67 18.46 -0.01
CA THR A 169 -9.49 18.46 1.43
C THR A 169 -8.52 17.35 1.87
N ARG A 170 -7.64 17.68 2.81
CA ARG A 170 -6.83 16.72 3.56
C ARG A 170 -7.63 16.23 4.76
N GLU A 171 -7.68 14.89 4.93
CA GLU A 171 -8.35 14.28 6.08
C GLU A 171 -7.45 14.30 7.32
N PRO A 172 -8.00 14.67 8.50
CA PRO A 172 -7.29 14.56 9.76
C PRO A 172 -7.19 13.08 10.17
N ALA A 173 -6.00 12.50 10.04
CA ALA A 173 -5.78 11.08 10.28
C ALA A 173 -5.45 10.77 11.75
N MET A 174 -5.84 9.58 12.21
CA MET A 174 -5.52 9.07 13.55
C MET A 174 -4.02 8.84 13.74
N GLY A 175 -3.35 8.28 12.74
CA GLY A 175 -1.93 7.94 12.72
C GLY A 175 -1.30 8.21 11.35
N LEU A 176 -0.01 7.95 11.21
CA LEU A 176 0.79 8.27 10.01
C LEU A 176 0.62 9.72 9.56
N ARG A 177 0.47 10.62 10.49
CA ARG A 177 0.00 12.00 10.29
C ARG A 177 0.89 12.85 9.36
N GLY A 178 2.13 12.45 9.14
CA GLY A 178 3.04 13.11 8.20
C GLY A 178 2.75 12.84 6.73
N ILE A 179 1.91 11.83 6.39
CA ILE A 179 1.48 11.58 5.02
C ILE A 179 0.06 12.11 4.85
N PRO A 180 -0.19 13.05 3.93
CA PRO A 180 -1.54 13.53 3.69
C PRO A 180 -2.40 12.44 3.04
N GLU A 181 -3.59 12.25 3.58
CA GLU A 181 -4.67 11.52 2.95
C GLU A 181 -5.66 12.55 2.42
N THR A 182 -5.83 12.64 1.10
CA THR A 182 -6.56 13.75 0.50
C THR A 182 -7.66 13.30 -0.44
N GLN A 183 -8.58 14.21 -0.68
CA GLN A 183 -9.50 14.18 -1.79
C GLN A 183 -8.78 14.69 -3.05
N ILE A 184 -8.98 14.03 -4.20
CA ILE A 184 -8.53 14.48 -5.51
C ILE A 184 -9.77 14.60 -6.40
N ILE A 185 -9.97 15.77 -6.98
CA ILE A 185 -11.12 16.07 -7.82
C ILE A 185 -10.65 16.22 -9.26
N PHE A 186 -11.39 15.65 -10.17
CA PHE A 186 -11.15 15.78 -11.61
C PHE A 186 -12.32 16.54 -12.25
N GLU A 187 -12.01 17.67 -12.86
CA GLU A 187 -12.95 18.53 -13.58
C GLU A 187 -12.40 18.73 -15.00
N ASP A 188 -12.98 17.97 -15.94
CA ASP A 188 -12.54 17.95 -17.34
C ASP A 188 -11.02 17.75 -17.48
N LEU A 189 -10.46 16.85 -16.66
CA LEU A 189 -9.04 16.50 -16.74
C LEU A 189 -8.76 15.80 -18.07
N GLU A 190 -7.99 16.45 -18.93
CA GLU A 190 -7.56 15.87 -20.19
C GLU A 190 -6.32 14.98 -19.98
N VAL A 191 -6.42 13.72 -20.41
CA VAL A 191 -5.30 12.76 -20.39
C VAL A 191 -5.13 12.22 -21.82
N PRO A 192 -3.97 12.41 -22.45
CA PRO A 192 -3.71 11.89 -23.79
C PRO A 192 -3.61 10.36 -23.79
N GLN A 193 -3.89 9.72 -24.92
CA GLN A 193 -3.97 8.26 -25.03
C GLN A 193 -2.65 7.56 -24.66
N GLU A 194 -1.52 8.19 -24.93
CA GLU A 194 -0.18 7.68 -24.56
C GLU A 194 0.08 7.65 -23.04
N MET A 195 -0.77 8.30 -22.25
CA MET A 195 -0.72 8.27 -20.77
C MET A 195 -1.74 7.32 -20.14
N VAL A 196 -2.35 6.43 -20.95
CA VAL A 196 -3.27 5.42 -20.46
C VAL A 196 -2.54 4.10 -20.23
N LEU A 197 -2.74 3.51 -19.06
CA LEU A 197 -2.17 2.23 -18.66
C LEU A 197 -3.25 1.15 -18.79
N ILE A 198 -3.10 0.27 -19.77
CA ILE A 198 -4.02 -0.84 -20.03
C ILE A 198 -3.20 -2.13 -20.05
N PRO A 199 -3.44 -3.08 -19.11
CA PRO A 199 -2.83 -4.39 -19.18
C PRO A 199 -3.16 -5.16 -20.48
N PRO A 200 -2.34 -6.15 -20.86
CA PRO A 200 -2.53 -6.92 -22.09
C PRO A 200 -3.90 -7.59 -22.24
N GLU A 201 -4.57 -7.88 -21.13
CA GLU A 201 -5.92 -8.46 -21.08
C GLU A 201 -7.01 -7.48 -21.55
N GLY A 202 -6.66 -6.23 -21.84
CA GLY A 202 -7.56 -5.18 -22.32
C GLY A 202 -8.46 -4.59 -21.22
N LEU A 203 -9.32 -3.65 -21.59
CA LEU A 203 -10.12 -2.85 -20.65
C LEU A 203 -11.08 -3.70 -19.80
N ARG A 204 -11.69 -4.74 -20.35
CA ARG A 204 -12.69 -5.57 -19.62
C ARG A 204 -12.08 -6.32 -18.43
N HIS A 205 -10.82 -6.72 -18.54
CA HIS A 205 -10.09 -7.47 -17.52
C HIS A 205 -8.93 -6.65 -16.92
N GLY A 206 -8.67 -5.47 -17.45
CA GLY A 206 -7.54 -4.63 -17.11
C GLY A 206 -7.47 -4.26 -15.63
N PHE A 207 -8.63 -4.03 -14.99
CA PHE A 207 -8.65 -3.75 -13.55
C PHE A 207 -8.07 -4.89 -12.71
N ALA A 208 -8.36 -6.14 -13.05
CA ALA A 208 -7.80 -7.30 -12.36
C ALA A 208 -6.27 -7.37 -12.54
N GLY A 209 -5.76 -7.13 -13.75
CA GLY A 209 -4.32 -7.03 -14.02
C GLY A 209 -3.63 -5.94 -13.20
N LEU A 210 -4.21 -4.73 -13.19
CA LEU A 210 -3.71 -3.62 -12.39
C LEU A 210 -3.76 -3.91 -10.88
N MET A 211 -4.77 -4.63 -10.40
CA MET A 211 -4.87 -5.06 -9.01
C MET A 211 -3.85 -6.12 -8.62
N ASN A 212 -3.27 -6.87 -9.57
CA ASN A 212 -2.14 -7.76 -9.29
C ASN A 212 -0.89 -6.96 -8.91
N ALA A 213 -0.64 -5.81 -9.53
CA ALA A 213 0.43 -4.91 -9.11
C ALA A 213 0.25 -4.41 -7.66
N TYR A 214 -1.00 -4.33 -7.21
CA TYR A 214 -1.34 -3.93 -5.85
C TYR A 214 -0.97 -4.98 -4.79
N ASN A 215 -0.64 -6.22 -5.18
CA ASN A 215 -0.14 -7.24 -4.24
C ASN A 215 1.21 -6.83 -3.64
N GLY A 216 2.11 -6.21 -4.41
CA GLY A 216 3.33 -5.61 -3.87
C GLY A 216 3.02 -4.57 -2.79
N GLN A 217 2.08 -3.67 -3.07
CA GLN A 217 1.62 -2.66 -2.11
C GLN A 217 1.06 -3.29 -0.82
N ARG A 218 0.35 -4.42 -0.90
CA ARG A 218 -0.16 -5.15 0.27
C ARG A 218 0.97 -5.71 1.12
N VAL A 219 1.98 -6.32 0.48
CA VAL A 219 3.18 -6.82 1.15
C VAL A 219 3.92 -5.67 1.83
N GLY A 220 4.17 -4.56 1.14
CA GLY A 220 4.80 -3.37 1.71
C GLY A 220 4.03 -2.80 2.90
N ALA A 221 2.70 -2.69 2.80
CA ALA A 221 1.85 -2.22 3.89
C ALA A 221 1.92 -3.14 5.12
N GLY A 222 1.90 -4.47 4.91
CA GLY A 222 2.11 -5.46 5.98
C GLY A 222 3.47 -5.32 6.64
N THR A 223 4.50 -5.02 5.86
CA THR A 223 5.87 -4.83 6.36
C THR A 223 6.02 -3.55 7.19
N VAL A 224 5.39 -2.45 6.80
CA VAL A 224 5.37 -1.25 7.66
C VAL A 224 4.69 -1.56 9.00
N ALA A 225 3.57 -2.29 8.98
CA ALA A 225 2.90 -2.71 10.21
C ALA A 225 3.80 -3.57 11.09
N LEU A 226 4.49 -4.56 10.49
CA LEU A 226 5.45 -5.42 11.18
C LEU A 226 6.59 -4.60 11.80
N GLY A 227 7.21 -3.68 11.04
CA GLY A 227 8.32 -2.87 11.55
C GLY A 227 7.91 -1.96 12.71
N ILE A 228 6.75 -1.30 12.64
CA ILE A 228 6.20 -0.50 13.76
C ILE A 228 6.03 -1.39 15.01
N ALA A 229 5.46 -2.59 14.84
CA ALA A 229 5.24 -3.51 15.94
C ALA A 229 6.55 -4.07 16.50
N THR A 230 7.53 -4.36 15.64
CA THR A 230 8.87 -4.81 16.06
C THR A 230 9.57 -3.73 16.89
N GLY A 231 9.53 -2.46 16.44
CA GLY A 231 10.08 -1.34 17.21
C GLY A 231 9.40 -1.15 18.57
N ALA A 232 8.07 -1.29 18.63
CA ALA A 232 7.34 -1.23 19.90
C ALA A 232 7.69 -2.39 20.83
N TYR A 233 7.87 -3.60 20.29
CA TYR A 233 8.31 -4.79 21.04
C TYR A 233 9.73 -4.61 21.60
N GLU A 234 10.68 -4.16 20.78
CA GLU A 234 12.07 -3.93 21.21
C GLU A 234 12.13 -2.95 22.38
N LEU A 235 11.37 -1.85 22.32
CA LEU A 235 11.25 -0.90 23.43
C LEU A 235 10.62 -1.52 24.67
N ALA A 236 9.57 -2.33 24.52
CA ALA A 236 8.92 -2.98 25.66
C ALA A 236 9.82 -4.05 26.31
N LEU A 237 10.58 -4.80 25.50
CA LEU A 237 11.55 -5.78 26.00
C LEU A 237 12.63 -5.10 26.83
N GLU A 238 13.23 -4.02 26.33
CA GLU A 238 14.24 -3.25 27.06
C GLU A 238 13.67 -2.64 28.36
N TYR A 239 12.52 -1.96 28.25
CA TYR A 239 11.88 -1.31 29.39
C TYR A 239 11.54 -2.33 30.50
N SER A 240 11.08 -3.52 30.15
CA SER A 240 10.70 -4.55 31.11
C SER A 240 11.86 -5.03 31.99
N GLN A 241 13.10 -4.93 31.48
CA GLN A 241 14.33 -5.29 32.19
C GLN A 241 14.84 -4.16 33.11
N GLN A 242 14.47 -2.93 32.83
CA GLN A 242 14.93 -1.74 33.56
C GLN A 242 13.91 -1.26 34.60
N ARG A 243 12.63 -1.39 34.28
CA ARG A 243 11.54 -0.93 35.15
C ARG A 243 11.34 -1.87 36.32
N GLU A 244 11.41 -1.35 37.52
CA GLU A 244 11.18 -2.11 38.74
C GLU A 244 9.79 -1.80 39.35
N GLN A 245 9.13 -2.84 39.82
CA GLN A 245 7.98 -2.79 40.71
C GLN A 245 8.02 -3.97 41.68
N PHE A 246 7.50 -3.79 42.90
CA PHE A 246 7.58 -4.82 43.96
C PHE A 246 8.99 -5.30 44.25
N GLY A 247 9.98 -4.37 44.11
CA GLY A 247 11.38 -4.62 44.42
C GLY A 247 12.18 -5.44 43.42
N ARG A 248 11.69 -5.58 42.18
CA ARG A 248 12.38 -6.32 41.09
C ARG A 248 11.98 -5.85 39.70
N PRO A 249 12.80 -6.12 38.66
CA PRO A 249 12.44 -5.83 37.28
C PRO A 249 11.11 -6.50 36.89
N ILE A 250 10.29 -5.78 36.10
CA ILE A 250 8.96 -6.30 35.76
C ILE A 250 9.00 -7.51 34.81
N CYS A 251 10.10 -7.74 34.08
CA CYS A 251 10.29 -8.96 33.29
C CYS A 251 10.39 -10.26 34.13
N GLU A 252 10.59 -10.16 35.44
CA GLU A 252 10.58 -11.33 36.33
C GLU A 252 9.18 -11.84 36.69
N PHE A 253 8.12 -11.09 36.33
CA PHE A 253 6.75 -11.55 36.51
C PHE A 253 6.31 -12.43 35.35
N GLN A 254 5.89 -13.66 35.65
CA GLN A 254 5.56 -14.69 34.66
C GLN A 254 4.49 -14.19 33.63
N GLY A 255 3.50 -13.43 34.06
CA GLY A 255 2.49 -12.87 33.13
C GLY A 255 3.09 -11.96 32.07
N LEU A 256 4.11 -11.16 32.41
CA LEU A 256 4.82 -10.31 31.45
C LEU A 256 5.75 -11.13 30.53
N GLN A 257 6.35 -12.21 31.05
CA GLN A 257 7.15 -13.14 30.22
C GLN A 257 6.28 -13.75 29.12
N TRP A 258 5.06 -14.19 29.44
CA TRP A 258 4.12 -14.73 28.46
C TRP A 258 3.74 -13.70 27.39
N MET A 259 3.46 -12.46 27.80
CA MET A 259 3.18 -11.37 26.84
C MET A 259 4.35 -11.15 25.89
N LEU A 260 5.58 -11.06 26.39
CA LEU A 260 6.78 -10.86 25.56
C LEU A 260 7.02 -12.02 24.59
N VAL A 261 6.80 -13.27 25.03
CA VAL A 261 6.93 -14.48 24.18
C VAL A 261 5.87 -14.49 23.09
N ASP A 262 4.61 -14.17 23.43
CA ASP A 262 3.51 -14.11 22.46
C ASP A 262 3.75 -13.03 21.41
N MET A 263 4.21 -11.84 21.83
CA MET A 263 4.57 -10.75 20.92
C MET A 263 5.67 -11.18 19.96
N HIS A 264 6.77 -11.73 20.46
CA HIS A 264 7.90 -12.21 19.66
C HIS A 264 7.48 -13.29 18.66
N THR A 265 6.74 -14.30 19.12
CA THR A 265 6.29 -15.41 18.27
C THR A 265 5.41 -14.93 17.12
N GLN A 266 4.49 -13.97 17.38
CA GLN A 266 3.62 -13.42 16.36
C GLN A 266 4.39 -12.55 15.36
N LEU A 267 5.40 -11.78 15.82
CA LEU A 267 6.27 -11.00 14.93
C LEU A 267 7.08 -11.90 13.99
N GLU A 268 7.67 -12.98 14.50
CA GLU A 268 8.40 -13.96 13.67
C GLU A 268 7.49 -14.61 12.62
N ALA A 269 6.29 -15.03 13.03
CA ALA A 269 5.32 -15.60 12.09
C ALA A 269 4.90 -14.59 11.01
N ALA A 270 4.67 -13.32 11.37
CA ALA A 270 4.34 -12.26 10.44
C ALA A 270 5.48 -11.99 9.45
N ARG A 271 6.72 -11.93 9.93
CA ARG A 271 7.94 -11.73 9.12
C ARG A 271 8.10 -12.84 8.09
N LEU A 272 7.99 -14.10 8.51
CA LEU A 272 8.10 -15.26 7.61
C LEU A 272 7.01 -15.25 6.52
N LEU A 273 5.77 -14.90 6.85
CA LEU A 273 4.69 -14.77 5.88
C LEU A 273 4.96 -13.64 4.87
N LEU A 274 5.46 -12.49 5.33
CA LEU A 274 5.79 -11.35 4.44
C LEU A 274 6.99 -11.67 3.54
N HIS A 275 8.05 -12.29 4.07
CA HIS A 275 9.20 -12.71 3.26
C HIS A 275 8.80 -13.75 2.21
N LYS A 276 7.97 -14.73 2.60
CA LYS A 276 7.41 -15.70 1.66
C LYS A 276 6.61 -15.01 0.56
N ALA A 277 5.72 -14.08 0.91
CA ALA A 277 4.92 -13.34 -0.06
C ALA A 277 5.79 -12.48 -0.98
N ALA A 278 6.80 -11.78 -0.44
CA ALA A 278 7.72 -10.96 -1.22
C ALA A 278 8.53 -11.80 -2.22
N SER A 279 8.87 -13.04 -1.86
CA SER A 279 9.64 -13.97 -2.71
C SER A 279 8.78 -14.79 -3.67
N SER A 280 7.45 -14.70 -3.59
CA SER A 280 6.54 -15.52 -4.41
C SER A 280 6.37 -15.02 -5.84
N GLY A 281 6.78 -13.79 -6.12
CA GLY A 281 6.74 -13.17 -7.43
C GLY A 281 7.74 -13.81 -8.38
N LYS A 282 7.35 -14.91 -9.03
CA LYS A 282 8.18 -15.53 -10.07
C LYS A 282 8.23 -14.61 -11.28
N SER A 283 9.44 -14.34 -11.77
CA SER A 283 9.63 -13.83 -13.12
C SER A 283 9.16 -14.91 -14.10
N GLY A 284 8.07 -14.66 -14.80
CA GLY A 284 7.59 -15.52 -15.89
C GLY A 284 6.66 -16.65 -15.49
N THR A 285 5.45 -16.55 -16.00
CA THR A 285 4.50 -17.60 -16.41
C THR A 285 3.80 -18.46 -15.37
N ARG A 286 2.50 -18.22 -15.26
CA ARG A 286 1.58 -19.38 -15.32
C ARG A 286 0.67 -19.40 -16.56
N ASN A 287 0.55 -18.38 -17.41
CA ASN A 287 -0.39 -18.42 -18.55
C ASN A 287 -0.07 -17.64 -19.83
N SER A 288 1.16 -17.17 -20.08
CA SER A 288 1.51 -16.64 -21.41
C SER A 288 3.00 -16.81 -21.65
N GLY A 289 3.35 -17.55 -22.69
CA GLY A 289 4.71 -17.99 -23.00
C GLY A 289 5.72 -16.90 -23.43
N GLN A 290 5.62 -15.67 -22.92
CA GLN A 290 6.58 -14.60 -23.12
C GLN A 290 7.03 -14.04 -21.78
N VAL A 291 8.27 -14.30 -21.43
CA VAL A 291 9.00 -13.78 -20.26
C VAL A 291 9.70 -12.51 -20.69
N ALA A 292 9.40 -11.38 -20.07
CA ALA A 292 10.35 -10.28 -19.99
C ALA A 292 11.32 -10.62 -18.84
N PRO A 293 12.63 -10.83 -19.10
CA PRO A 293 13.55 -11.43 -18.12
C PRO A 293 13.83 -10.55 -16.89
N ASP A 294 13.52 -9.26 -16.90
CA ASP A 294 14.14 -8.28 -15.99
C ASP A 294 13.17 -7.50 -15.07
N VAL A 295 11.87 -7.79 -15.09
CA VAL A 295 10.92 -7.18 -14.14
C VAL A 295 10.43 -8.25 -13.18
N PRO A 296 10.65 -8.09 -11.85
CA PRO A 296 10.14 -9.02 -10.85
C PRO A 296 8.64 -9.23 -11.02
N GLY A 297 8.19 -10.49 -10.98
CA GLY A 297 6.77 -10.80 -10.95
C GLY A 297 6.12 -10.25 -9.68
N PHE A 298 4.85 -9.85 -9.75
CA PHE A 298 4.13 -9.42 -8.55
C PHE A 298 4.00 -10.57 -7.55
N PRO A 299 4.03 -10.28 -6.23
CA PRO A 299 3.73 -11.25 -5.19
C PRO A 299 2.42 -11.98 -5.46
N ASP A 300 2.38 -13.28 -5.13
CA ASP A 300 1.17 -14.08 -5.25
C ASP A 300 0.01 -13.48 -4.44
N MET A 301 -1.17 -13.47 -5.02
CA MET A 301 -2.35 -12.82 -4.42
C MET A 301 -2.76 -13.45 -3.10
N LEU A 302 -2.74 -14.79 -2.98
CA LEU A 302 -3.10 -15.51 -1.76
C LEU A 302 -2.09 -15.19 -0.66
N GLU A 303 -0.80 -15.33 -0.96
CA GLU A 303 0.29 -15.12 0.00
C GLU A 303 0.35 -13.66 0.46
N ALA A 304 0.23 -12.70 -0.46
CA ALA A 304 0.19 -11.27 -0.14
C ALA A 304 -1.00 -10.90 0.75
N ALA A 305 -2.18 -11.48 0.48
CA ALA A 305 -3.38 -11.24 1.29
C ALA A 305 -3.24 -11.84 2.69
N GLN A 306 -2.79 -13.10 2.80
CA GLN A 306 -2.57 -13.76 4.09
C GLN A 306 -1.52 -13.04 4.94
N ALA A 307 -0.37 -12.70 4.34
CA ALA A 307 0.70 -11.99 5.02
C ALA A 307 0.22 -10.62 5.55
N LYS A 308 -0.50 -9.85 4.73
CA LYS A 308 -1.01 -8.53 5.12
C LYS A 308 -2.06 -8.62 6.22
N ILE A 309 -3.00 -9.57 6.16
CA ILE A 309 -3.99 -9.79 7.23
C ILE A 309 -3.26 -10.05 8.54
N PHE A 310 -2.39 -11.06 8.56
CA PHE A 310 -1.72 -11.50 9.78
C PHE A 310 -0.82 -10.40 10.36
N ALA A 311 0.03 -9.78 9.55
CA ALA A 311 0.95 -8.73 10.00
C ALA A 311 0.22 -7.51 10.55
N SER A 312 -0.86 -7.04 9.89
CA SER A 312 -1.59 -5.86 10.34
C SER A 312 -2.38 -6.09 11.65
N GLU A 313 -2.94 -7.27 11.86
CA GLU A 313 -3.63 -7.61 13.10
C GLU A 313 -2.63 -7.87 14.24
N THR A 314 -1.51 -8.54 13.95
CA THR A 314 -0.38 -8.70 14.89
C THR A 314 0.14 -7.34 15.34
N ALA A 315 0.30 -6.38 14.42
CA ALA A 315 0.80 -5.06 14.76
C ALA A 315 -0.10 -4.30 15.75
N ILE A 316 -1.42 -4.39 15.59
CA ILE A 316 -2.37 -3.80 16.54
C ILE A 316 -2.19 -4.44 17.92
N LYS A 317 -2.13 -5.77 17.98
CA LYS A 317 -1.97 -6.49 19.25
C LYS A 317 -0.65 -6.14 19.93
N VAL A 318 0.47 -6.26 19.21
CA VAL A 318 1.80 -6.04 19.75
C VAL A 318 2.02 -4.60 20.22
N THR A 319 1.56 -3.61 19.45
CA THR A 319 1.69 -2.19 19.87
C THR A 319 0.84 -1.87 21.10
N ASN A 320 -0.34 -2.46 21.24
CA ASN A 320 -1.15 -2.35 22.46
C ASN A 320 -0.50 -3.04 23.65
N ASP A 321 0.03 -4.25 23.48
CA ASP A 321 0.70 -4.98 24.55
C ASP A 321 1.98 -4.25 25.01
N ALA A 322 2.75 -3.69 24.06
CA ALA A 322 3.92 -2.88 24.37
C ALA A 322 3.54 -1.62 25.18
N LEU A 323 2.49 -0.91 24.76
CA LEU A 323 1.95 0.23 25.49
C LEU A 323 1.51 -0.17 26.90
N GLN A 324 0.85 -1.32 27.05
CA GLN A 324 0.41 -1.85 28.35
C GLN A 324 1.59 -2.16 29.28
N ILE A 325 2.68 -2.74 28.75
CA ILE A 325 3.91 -3.03 29.52
C ILE A 325 4.55 -1.74 30.07
N PHE A 326 4.50 -0.65 29.31
CA PHE A 326 4.96 0.68 29.76
C PHE A 326 4.03 1.34 30.80
N GLY A 327 2.79 0.88 30.94
CA GLY A 327 1.81 1.45 31.85
C GLY A 327 1.53 2.93 31.52
N SER A 328 1.48 3.79 32.53
CA SER A 328 1.21 5.24 32.35
C SER A 328 2.22 5.94 31.44
N ALA A 329 3.48 5.49 31.43
CA ALA A 329 4.51 6.02 30.56
C ALA A 329 4.18 5.74 29.07
N GLY A 330 3.64 4.56 28.76
CA GLY A 330 3.21 4.20 27.39
C GLY A 330 2.04 5.02 26.88
N TYR A 331 1.19 5.51 27.77
CA TYR A 331 0.06 6.39 27.44
C TYR A 331 0.47 7.84 27.20
N SER A 332 1.69 8.22 27.62
CA SER A 332 2.24 9.56 27.44
C SER A 332 2.76 9.80 26.04
N ARG A 333 2.49 10.97 25.47
CA ARG A 333 3.05 11.43 24.19
C ARG A 333 4.56 11.75 24.25
N ASN A 334 5.18 11.69 25.43
CA ASN A 334 6.62 11.83 25.59
C ASN A 334 7.40 10.59 25.12
N LEU A 335 6.71 9.45 24.96
CA LEU A 335 7.25 8.21 24.44
C LEU A 335 6.53 7.79 23.14
N PRO A 336 7.15 6.95 22.32
CA PRO A 336 6.61 6.67 20.98
C PRO A 336 5.43 5.67 20.96
N LEU A 337 5.12 4.97 22.05
CA LEU A 337 4.21 3.82 22.05
C LEU A 337 2.78 4.19 21.61
N GLU A 338 2.24 5.31 22.10
CA GLU A 338 0.88 5.74 21.75
C GLU A 338 0.80 6.10 20.26
N ARG A 339 1.85 6.71 19.67
CA ARG A 339 1.95 6.97 18.24
C ARG A 339 2.02 5.67 17.46
N MET A 340 2.87 4.72 17.88
CA MET A 340 3.02 3.42 17.21
C MET A 340 1.69 2.64 17.20
N ALA A 341 0.92 2.71 18.28
CA ALA A 341 -0.42 2.10 18.33
C ALA A 341 -1.41 2.78 17.36
N ARG A 342 -1.36 4.11 17.23
CA ARG A 342 -2.19 4.85 16.26
C ARG A 342 -1.77 4.56 14.82
N ASP A 343 -0.48 4.53 14.54
CA ASP A 343 0.08 4.27 13.21
C ASP A 343 -0.24 2.84 12.74
N ALA A 344 -0.10 1.84 13.62
CA ALA A 344 -0.39 0.44 13.31
C ALA A 344 -1.85 0.22 12.87
N ARG A 345 -2.79 1.00 13.42
CA ARG A 345 -4.25 0.83 13.17
C ARG A 345 -4.64 1.02 11.71
N MET A 346 -3.91 1.83 10.95
CA MET A 346 -4.18 2.09 9.53
C MET A 346 -4.14 0.80 8.69
N PHE A 347 -3.23 -0.14 9.00
CA PHE A 347 -2.90 -1.24 8.11
C PHE A 347 -3.95 -2.36 8.06
N THR A 348 -4.91 -2.41 8.97
CA THR A 348 -6.09 -3.29 8.82
C THR A 348 -7.17 -2.69 7.92
N ILE A 349 -7.03 -1.40 7.55
CA ILE A 349 -8.00 -0.62 6.76
C ILE A 349 -7.49 -0.40 5.35
N GLY A 350 -6.35 0.27 5.19
CA GLY A 350 -5.76 0.63 3.89
C GLY A 350 -5.24 -0.58 3.11
N GLY A 351 -5.19 -0.46 1.80
CA GLY A 351 -4.68 -1.53 0.92
C GLY A 351 -5.62 -2.73 0.75
N GLY A 352 -6.92 -2.52 0.98
CA GLY A 352 -7.94 -3.55 1.16
C GLY A 352 -8.05 -3.93 2.64
N THR A 353 -9.26 -3.77 3.21
CA THR A 353 -9.48 -4.11 4.63
C THR A 353 -9.14 -5.58 4.90
N ALA A 354 -8.76 -5.90 6.14
CA ALA A 354 -8.50 -7.28 6.55
C ALA A 354 -9.70 -8.20 6.25
N GLN A 355 -10.92 -7.67 6.28
CA GLN A 355 -12.16 -8.40 5.93
C GLN A 355 -12.24 -8.68 4.43
N ILE A 356 -11.98 -7.68 3.57
CA ILE A 356 -11.97 -7.87 2.11
C ILE A 356 -10.88 -8.86 1.70
N LEU A 357 -9.70 -8.78 2.31
CA LEU A 357 -8.63 -9.74 2.01
C LEU A 357 -8.99 -11.16 2.44
N ARG A 358 -9.75 -11.35 3.53
CA ARG A 358 -10.31 -12.67 3.89
C ARG A 358 -11.25 -13.22 2.82
N THR A 359 -12.04 -12.38 2.17
CA THR A 359 -12.87 -12.80 1.04
C THR A 359 -12.01 -13.22 -0.16
N VAL A 360 -10.93 -12.51 -0.43
CA VAL A 360 -9.96 -12.89 -1.47
C VAL A 360 -9.33 -14.25 -1.16
N VAL A 361 -8.85 -14.46 0.06
CA VAL A 361 -8.29 -15.74 0.51
C VAL A 361 -9.32 -16.86 0.39
N ALA A 362 -10.56 -16.64 0.86
CA ALA A 362 -11.63 -17.62 0.81
C ALA A 362 -11.97 -18.03 -0.62
N SER A 363 -11.98 -17.08 -1.58
CA SER A 363 -12.25 -17.37 -2.98
C SER A 363 -11.21 -18.31 -3.61
N VAL A 364 -9.93 -18.15 -3.21
CA VAL A 364 -8.85 -19.03 -3.68
C VAL A 364 -8.93 -20.42 -3.02
N LEU A 365 -9.13 -20.47 -1.69
CA LEU A 365 -9.20 -21.74 -0.95
C LEU A 365 -10.39 -22.60 -1.36
N LEU A 366 -11.51 -21.98 -1.72
CA LEU A 366 -12.74 -22.65 -2.13
C LEU A 366 -12.80 -22.89 -3.65
N ASP A 367 -11.79 -22.43 -4.40
CA ASP A 367 -11.80 -22.41 -5.87
C ASP A 367 -13.12 -21.88 -6.44
N ARG A 368 -13.59 -20.78 -5.87
CA ARG A 368 -14.92 -20.25 -6.16
C ARG A 368 -14.92 -18.73 -6.20
N LYS A 369 -15.54 -18.14 -7.21
CA LYS A 369 -15.80 -16.69 -7.25
C LYS A 369 -16.80 -16.32 -6.17
N LEU A 370 -16.40 -15.40 -5.27
CA LEU A 370 -17.23 -14.88 -4.19
C LEU A 370 -17.44 -13.37 -4.40
N PRO A 371 -18.28 -12.95 -5.36
CA PRO A 371 -18.48 -11.55 -5.66
C PRO A 371 -19.13 -10.84 -4.48
N GLN A 372 -18.58 -9.68 -4.14
CA GLN A 372 -19.08 -8.82 -3.06
C GLN A 372 -19.91 -7.64 -3.59
N THR A 373 -20.14 -7.59 -4.91
CA THR A 373 -20.95 -6.55 -5.55
C THR A 373 -22.44 -6.85 -5.41
N ARG A 374 -23.25 -5.80 -5.39
CA ARG A 374 -24.72 -5.88 -5.24
C ARG A 374 -25.36 -6.89 -6.21
N ASP A 375 -24.92 -6.92 -7.47
CA ASP A 375 -25.46 -7.77 -8.51
C ASP A 375 -24.66 -9.07 -8.73
N GLY A 376 -23.54 -9.24 -8.01
CA GLY A 376 -22.60 -10.33 -8.25
C GLY A 376 -23.22 -11.71 -8.01
N HIS A 377 -24.00 -11.86 -6.95
CA HIS A 377 -24.69 -13.12 -6.64
C HIS A 377 -25.78 -13.47 -7.67
N PHE A 378 -26.51 -12.48 -8.18
CA PHE A 378 -27.53 -12.71 -9.22
C PHE A 378 -26.89 -13.18 -10.53
N LYS A 379 -25.77 -12.60 -10.93
CA LYS A 379 -25.07 -12.98 -12.17
C LYS A 379 -24.50 -14.39 -12.12
N LEU A 380 -23.93 -14.80 -10.96
CA LEU A 380 -23.45 -16.18 -10.78
C LEU A 380 -24.57 -17.19 -10.78
N SER A 381 -25.67 -16.94 -10.08
CA SER A 381 -26.83 -17.85 -10.04
C SER A 381 -27.49 -18.05 -11.39
N GLN A 382 -27.35 -17.10 -12.32
CA GLN A 382 -27.82 -17.25 -13.70
C GLN A 382 -26.82 -17.97 -14.61
N SER A 383 -25.53 -17.93 -14.33
CA SER A 383 -24.49 -18.63 -15.10
C SER A 383 -24.38 -20.12 -14.75
N GLU A 384 -24.74 -20.48 -13.51
CA GLU A 384 -24.80 -21.89 -13.06
C GLU A 384 -26.06 -22.62 -13.54
N LYS A 385 -27.05 -21.91 -14.11
CA LYS A 385 -28.27 -22.46 -14.68
C LYS A 385 -28.21 -22.64 -16.20
N LYS A 386 -27.09 -22.34 -16.83
CA LYS A 386 -26.79 -22.62 -18.24
C LYS A 386 -25.68 -23.67 -18.33
#